data_b1a0695e03a04b696d3f43f00e7023de
#
_entry.id   b1a0695e03a04b696d3f43f00e7023de
#
_cell.length_a   1.000
_cell.length_b   1.000
_cell.length_c   1.000
_cell.angle_alpha   90.00
_cell.angle_beta   90.00
_cell.angle_gamma   90.00
#
_symmetry.space_group_name_H-M   'P 1'
#
loop_
_entity.id
_entity.type
_entity.pdbx_description
1 polymer ?
#
loop_
_entity_poly.entity_id
_entity_poly.type
_entity_poly.pdbx_seq_one_letter_code
_entity_poly.pdbx_strand_id
1 'polypeptide(L)'
;SNEYQDWYLDADSDGLGSDAITNADLCTDTTEVTGSVLNSDDDDDACTSNAYADYCVDSDDDDHSDTITSEGICTDHADSYFASDDDCGVDTDDTVYCLSNTFNAYYVDTDSDDLGGELANAYLCSDDADASWELNNDDADDDCTSNLYQDWYEDTDGDGLGSDVSNAQVCTDVTEISGSV
;
A
#
# COMPACT_ATOMS: atom_id res chain seq x y z
N SER A 1 27.75 -49.01 32.40
CA SER A 1 27.43 -48.16 33.55
C SER A 1 26.06 -48.57 34.06
N ASN A 2 25.84 -48.43 35.38
CA ASN A 2 24.49 -48.62 35.96
C ASN A 2 23.79 -47.24 36.14
N GLU A 3 24.22 -46.29 35.40
CA GLU A 3 23.62 -44.95 35.40
C GLU A 3 22.65 -44.83 34.23
N TYR A 4 21.58 -44.09 34.43
CA TYR A 4 20.48 -43.90 33.48
C TYR A 4 20.25 -42.41 33.24
N GLN A 5 19.73 -42.10 32.04
CA GLN A 5 19.42 -40.74 31.62
C GLN A 5 18.14 -40.76 30.78
N ASP A 6 17.44 -39.63 30.79
CA ASP A 6 16.27 -39.38 29.97
C ASP A 6 16.62 -38.67 28.67
N TRP A 7 15.89 -38.97 27.64
CA TRP A 7 16.00 -38.31 26.34
C TRP A 7 14.70 -37.58 26.04
N TYR A 8 14.84 -36.34 25.60
CA TYR A 8 13.79 -35.41 25.33
C TYR A 8 13.60 -35.20 23.84
N LEU A 9 12.36 -34.95 23.40
CA LEU A 9 12.05 -34.71 22.00
C LEU A 9 12.75 -33.43 21.52
N ASP A 10 13.35 -33.55 20.34
CA ASP A 10 13.98 -32.47 19.57
C ASP A 10 13.35 -32.52 18.17
N ALA A 11 12.16 -31.89 18.02
CA ALA A 11 11.37 -32.05 16.80
C ALA A 11 11.85 -31.11 15.68
N ASP A 12 12.37 -29.95 16.03
CA ASP A 12 12.88 -28.95 15.08
C ASP A 12 14.38 -29.09 14.79
N SER A 13 15.08 -29.98 15.57
CA SER A 13 16.48 -30.35 15.36
C SER A 13 17.48 -29.23 15.64
N ASP A 14 17.19 -28.37 16.59
CA ASP A 14 18.08 -27.29 17.03
C ASP A 14 19.08 -27.69 18.11
N GLY A 15 18.91 -28.90 18.66
CA GLY A 15 19.77 -29.47 19.72
C GLY A 15 19.28 -29.17 21.13
N LEU A 16 18.12 -28.54 21.29
CA LEU A 16 17.41 -28.40 22.54
C LEU A 16 16.21 -29.35 22.54
N GLY A 17 15.82 -29.83 23.68
CA GLY A 17 14.69 -30.74 23.81
C GLY A 17 13.53 -30.11 24.58
N SER A 18 12.32 -30.44 24.17
CA SER A 18 11.10 -30.08 24.87
C SER A 18 10.94 -30.86 26.19
N ASP A 19 9.94 -30.52 26.98
CA ASP A 19 9.61 -31.26 28.20
C ASP A 19 9.13 -32.70 27.95
N ALA A 20 8.95 -33.08 26.67
CA ALA A 20 8.45 -34.43 26.31
C ALA A 20 9.57 -35.45 26.33
N ILE A 21 9.53 -36.33 27.32
CA ILE A 21 10.45 -37.48 27.38
C ILE A 21 10.08 -38.51 26.32
N THR A 22 10.97 -38.74 25.35
CA THR A 22 10.82 -39.76 24.32
C THR A 22 11.24 -41.13 24.82
N ASN A 23 12.33 -41.19 25.59
CA ASN A 23 12.87 -42.41 26.18
C ASN A 23 13.38 -42.13 27.58
N ALA A 24 12.72 -42.69 28.57
CA ALA A 24 13.09 -42.60 29.98
C ALA A 24 14.06 -43.68 30.38
N ASP A 25 14.94 -43.38 31.33
CA ASP A 25 15.81 -44.34 32.00
C ASP A 25 16.67 -45.19 31.04
N LEU A 26 17.19 -44.59 29.95
CA LEU A 26 18.16 -45.32 29.10
C LEU A 26 19.55 -45.33 29.75
N CYS A 27 20.27 -46.43 29.55
CA CYS A 27 21.65 -46.54 30.02
C CYS A 27 22.51 -45.42 29.41
N THR A 28 23.35 -44.77 30.22
CA THR A 28 24.27 -43.70 29.79
C THR A 28 25.28 -44.14 28.75
N ASP A 29 25.39 -45.47 28.48
CA ASP A 29 26.15 -46.00 27.36
C ASP A 29 25.44 -45.77 25.98
N THR A 30 24.17 -45.39 25.99
CA THR A 30 23.43 -44.94 24.81
C THR A 30 23.87 -43.49 24.48
N THR A 31 24.50 -43.29 23.33
CA THR A 31 25.09 -42.04 22.93
C THR A 31 24.27 -41.24 21.94
N GLU A 32 23.22 -41.84 21.41
CA GLU A 32 22.34 -41.23 20.43
C GLU A 32 20.96 -41.87 20.43
N VAL A 33 19.92 -41.04 20.41
CA VAL A 33 18.53 -41.41 20.12
C VAL A 33 18.01 -40.47 19.06
N THR A 34 17.57 -41.01 17.93
CA THR A 34 17.12 -40.19 16.79
C THR A 34 15.96 -39.29 17.16
N GLY A 35 16.08 -37.98 16.88
CA GLY A 35 15.09 -36.96 17.16
C GLY A 35 14.95 -36.65 18.67
N SER A 36 16.04 -36.86 19.44
CA SER A 36 16.02 -36.59 20.85
C SER A 36 17.39 -36.13 21.35
N VAL A 37 17.40 -35.33 22.39
CA VAL A 37 18.56 -34.76 23.08
C VAL A 37 18.51 -35.01 24.59
N LEU A 38 19.58 -34.70 25.29
CA LEU A 38 19.72 -34.94 26.73
C LEU A 38 19.31 -33.76 27.64
N ASN A 39 18.88 -32.67 27.06
CA ASN A 39 18.39 -31.49 27.77
C ASN A 39 16.88 -31.30 27.53
N SER A 40 16.24 -30.52 28.35
CA SER A 40 14.84 -30.09 28.21
C SER A 40 14.76 -28.58 28.28
N ASP A 41 15.63 -27.92 27.53
CA ASP A 41 15.81 -26.46 27.59
C ASP A 41 15.04 -25.72 26.49
N ASP A 42 14.21 -26.43 25.73
CA ASP A 42 13.38 -25.88 24.65
C ASP A 42 11.93 -25.64 25.12
N ASP A 43 11.54 -24.37 25.09
CA ASP A 43 10.18 -23.94 25.42
C ASP A 43 9.19 -24.11 24.25
N ASP A 44 9.70 -24.21 22.99
CA ASP A 44 8.88 -24.35 21.78
C ASP A 44 9.60 -25.19 20.71
N ASP A 45 9.39 -26.49 20.77
CA ASP A 45 9.94 -27.55 19.90
C ASP A 45 9.49 -27.45 18.41
N ALA A 46 9.02 -26.24 18.01
CA ALA A 46 8.70 -25.89 16.63
C ALA A 46 9.44 -24.61 16.17
N CYS A 47 10.30 -24.03 17.02
CA CYS A 47 11.00 -22.79 16.78
C CYS A 47 12.52 -22.98 16.81
N THR A 48 13.13 -23.43 15.72
CA THR A 48 14.56 -23.75 15.62
C THR A 48 15.50 -22.60 16.03
N SER A 49 15.08 -21.36 15.82
CA SER A 49 15.87 -20.18 16.22
C SER A 49 15.80 -19.86 17.71
N ASN A 50 14.75 -20.35 18.40
CA ASN A 50 14.38 -19.95 19.78
C ASN A 50 14.34 -18.44 19.98
N ALA A 51 14.11 -17.70 18.90
CA ALA A 51 14.00 -16.25 18.88
C ALA A 51 12.59 -15.84 18.46
N TYR A 52 12.04 -14.88 19.19
CA TYR A 52 10.68 -14.40 18.98
C TYR A 52 10.68 -12.91 18.73
N ALA A 53 9.82 -12.47 17.83
CA ALA A 53 9.58 -11.06 17.54
C ALA A 53 8.10 -10.81 17.29
N ASP A 54 7.73 -9.55 17.38
CA ASP A 54 6.42 -9.09 16.98
C ASP A 54 6.44 -8.75 15.48
N TYR A 55 5.37 -9.07 14.79
CA TYR A 55 5.27 -8.89 13.34
C TYR A 55 4.00 -8.14 12.97
N CYS A 56 4.12 -7.31 11.95
CA CYS A 56 2.99 -6.69 11.26
C CYS A 56 2.57 -7.53 10.06
N VAL A 57 1.32 -7.39 9.67
CA VAL A 57 0.79 -7.95 8.41
C VAL A 57 0.77 -6.84 7.38
N ASP A 58 0.98 -7.20 6.13
CA ASP A 58 0.67 -6.43 4.94
C ASP A 58 -0.54 -7.13 4.31
N SER A 59 -1.72 -6.55 4.45
CA SER A 59 -2.98 -7.21 4.08
C SER A 59 -3.31 -7.12 2.61
N ASP A 60 -2.74 -6.15 1.90
CA ASP A 60 -2.99 -5.89 0.47
C ASP A 60 -1.75 -6.07 -0.41
N ASP A 61 -0.61 -6.49 0.20
CA ASP A 61 0.66 -6.82 -0.48
C ASP A 61 1.31 -5.61 -1.17
N ASP A 62 1.24 -4.40 -0.58
CA ASP A 62 1.78 -3.17 -1.14
C ASP A 62 3.14 -2.73 -0.59
N ASP A 63 3.79 -3.57 0.25
CA ASP A 63 5.05 -3.31 0.96
C ASP A 63 4.92 -2.27 2.12
N HIS A 64 3.71 -1.90 2.51
CA HIS A 64 3.42 -1.14 3.72
C HIS A 64 2.71 -2.02 4.72
N SER A 65 2.88 -1.76 6.00
CA SER A 65 2.37 -2.67 7.01
C SER A 65 1.29 -2.05 7.86
N ASP A 66 0.31 -2.88 8.15
CA ASP A 66 -0.76 -2.63 9.11
C ASP A 66 -0.23 -2.48 10.54
N THR A 67 -1.12 -2.35 11.48
CA THR A 67 -0.78 -2.42 12.90
C THR A 67 -0.31 -3.82 13.30
N ILE A 68 0.50 -3.92 14.37
CA ILE A 68 0.95 -5.21 14.93
C ILE A 68 -0.26 -6.13 15.13
N THR A 69 -0.25 -7.27 14.44
CA THR A 69 -1.32 -8.26 14.53
C THR A 69 -0.91 -9.54 15.25
N SER A 70 0.40 -9.78 15.40
CA SER A 70 0.93 -11.00 16.02
C SER A 70 2.15 -10.69 16.88
N GLU A 71 2.01 -10.95 18.18
CA GLU A 71 3.06 -10.79 19.17
C GLU A 71 3.75 -12.14 19.44
N GLY A 72 5.06 -12.13 19.60
CA GLY A 72 5.84 -13.28 20.01
C GLY A 72 5.83 -14.45 19.02
N ILE A 73 5.97 -14.18 17.75
CA ILE A 73 6.08 -15.20 16.69
C ILE A 73 7.54 -15.61 16.54
N CYS A 74 7.77 -16.94 16.41
CA CYS A 74 9.09 -17.47 16.10
C CYS A 74 9.65 -16.87 14.81
N THR A 75 10.90 -16.41 14.84
CA THR A 75 11.54 -15.74 13.70
C THR A 75 11.69 -16.63 12.47
N ASP A 76 11.61 -17.96 12.63
CA ASP A 76 11.65 -18.91 11.52
C ASP A 76 10.37 -18.92 10.68
N HIS A 77 9.29 -18.34 11.20
CA HIS A 77 7.99 -18.23 10.53
C HIS A 77 7.78 -16.84 9.91
N ALA A 78 8.84 -16.04 9.81
CA ALA A 78 8.79 -14.65 9.33
C ALA A 78 8.42 -14.49 7.85
N ASP A 79 8.44 -15.56 7.05
CA ASP A 79 8.21 -15.50 5.59
C ASP A 79 6.80 -15.00 5.18
N SER A 80 5.87 -14.89 6.14
CA SER A 80 4.50 -14.44 5.89
C SER A 80 4.17 -13.11 6.58
N TYR A 81 5.16 -12.47 7.18
CA TYR A 81 4.97 -11.27 8.00
C TYR A 81 6.07 -10.25 7.73
N PHE A 82 5.75 -8.97 7.84
CA PHE A 82 6.75 -7.92 7.89
C PHE A 82 7.44 -7.88 9.24
N ALA A 83 8.76 -7.90 9.23
CA ALA A 83 9.53 -7.77 10.46
C ALA A 83 9.63 -6.31 10.86
N SER A 84 9.17 -6.03 12.00
CA SER A 84 9.67 -5.23 13.11
C SER A 84 8.98 -3.92 13.45
N ASP A 85 9.00 -3.72 14.66
CA ASP A 85 8.74 -2.66 15.64
C ASP A 85 8.76 -1.20 15.15
N ASP A 86 9.46 -0.87 14.08
CA ASP A 86 9.68 0.52 13.65
C ASP A 86 8.78 0.95 12.47
N ASP A 87 8.18 0.00 11.74
CA ASP A 87 7.42 0.28 10.51
C ASP A 87 5.96 -0.20 10.54
N CYS A 88 5.49 -0.75 11.67
CA CYS A 88 4.10 -1.19 11.81
C CYS A 88 3.13 -0.02 11.88
N GLY A 89 2.01 -0.11 11.15
CA GLY A 89 0.97 0.90 11.14
C GLY A 89 1.32 2.13 10.32
N VAL A 90 2.18 1.98 9.33
CA VAL A 90 2.54 3.05 8.38
C VAL A 90 1.66 3.05 7.13
N ASP A 91 0.89 1.97 6.92
CA ASP A 91 -0.06 1.91 5.83
C ASP A 91 -1.22 2.88 6.04
N THR A 92 -1.56 3.61 4.99
CA THR A 92 -2.64 4.60 5.00
C THR A 92 -4.01 3.95 4.80
N ASP A 93 -4.08 2.83 4.09
CA ASP A 93 -5.33 2.07 3.86
C ASP A 93 -5.04 0.58 3.65
N ASP A 94 -5.00 -0.19 4.73
CA ASP A 94 -4.73 -1.64 4.83
C ASP A 94 -5.60 -2.54 3.90
N THR A 95 -6.39 -1.98 3.04
CA THR A 95 -7.34 -2.70 2.17
C THR A 95 -7.19 -2.38 0.69
N VAL A 96 -6.34 -1.42 0.35
CA VAL A 96 -6.16 -0.93 -1.03
C VAL A 96 -4.69 -0.90 -1.36
N TYR A 97 -4.24 -1.85 -2.18
CA TYR A 97 -2.88 -1.88 -2.70
C TYR A 97 -2.43 -0.51 -3.23
N CYS A 98 -1.42 0.10 -2.62
CA CYS A 98 -0.92 1.42 -2.96
C CYS A 98 0.57 1.55 -2.63
N LEU A 99 1.45 1.14 -3.55
CA LEU A 99 2.90 1.09 -3.34
C LEU A 99 3.50 2.45 -2.90
N SER A 100 2.89 3.56 -3.34
CA SER A 100 3.29 4.91 -2.91
C SER A 100 2.75 5.31 -1.54
N ASN A 101 1.81 4.54 -1.00
CA ASN A 101 1.07 4.82 0.24
C ASN A 101 0.52 6.26 0.30
N THR A 102 0.14 6.79 -0.87
CA THR A 102 -0.31 8.17 -1.01
C THR A 102 -1.66 8.23 -1.71
N PHE A 103 -2.66 8.72 -1.02
CA PHE A 103 -4.02 8.86 -1.51
C PHE A 103 -4.40 10.33 -1.67
N ASN A 104 -5.00 10.65 -2.81
CA ASN A 104 -5.40 12.02 -3.13
C ASN A 104 -6.81 12.05 -3.76
N ALA A 105 -7.39 13.25 -3.77
CA ALA A 105 -8.50 13.56 -4.65
C ALA A 105 -7.96 13.98 -6.02
N TYR A 106 -8.58 13.50 -7.07
CA TYR A 106 -8.22 13.80 -8.45
C TYR A 106 -9.39 14.39 -9.21
N TYR A 107 -9.08 15.30 -10.11
CA TYR A 107 -10.03 16.07 -10.92
C TYR A 107 -9.70 15.87 -12.40
N VAL A 108 -10.73 15.76 -13.23
CA VAL A 108 -10.56 15.60 -14.68
C VAL A 108 -10.02 16.88 -15.28
N ASP A 109 -9.05 16.78 -16.16
CA ASP A 109 -8.55 17.83 -17.03
C ASP A 109 -8.91 17.47 -18.48
N THR A 110 -10.02 17.99 -18.98
CA THR A 110 -10.56 17.64 -20.31
C THR A 110 -9.87 18.39 -21.42
N ASP A 111 -9.46 19.64 -21.20
CA ASP A 111 -8.89 20.51 -22.21
C ASP A 111 -7.35 20.58 -22.16
N SER A 112 -6.75 19.90 -21.18
CA SER A 112 -5.30 19.71 -21.03
C SER A 112 -4.54 21.01 -20.76
N ASP A 113 -5.04 21.80 -19.83
CA ASP A 113 -4.40 23.05 -19.38
C ASP A 113 -3.71 22.95 -18.01
N ASP A 114 -3.58 21.72 -17.47
CA ASP A 114 -3.02 21.38 -16.15
C ASP A 114 -3.90 21.89 -14.97
N LEU A 115 -5.17 22.20 -15.23
CA LEU A 115 -6.17 22.52 -14.20
C LEU A 115 -7.28 21.47 -14.21
N GLY A 116 -7.72 21.05 -13.05
CA GLY A 116 -8.80 20.07 -12.93
C GLY A 116 -10.16 20.74 -12.73
N GLY A 117 -11.16 20.19 -13.39
CA GLY A 117 -12.56 20.64 -13.31
C GLY A 117 -13.41 19.74 -12.41
N GLU A 118 -14.10 18.77 -12.95
CA GLU A 118 -14.97 17.87 -12.22
C GLU A 118 -14.19 16.80 -11.42
N LEU A 119 -14.66 16.51 -10.20
CA LEU A 119 -14.06 15.47 -9.35
C LEU A 119 -14.11 14.10 -10.04
N ALA A 120 -12.95 13.54 -10.36
CA ALA A 120 -12.80 12.19 -10.92
C ALA A 120 -12.87 11.12 -9.82
N ASN A 121 -12.08 11.30 -8.76
CA ASN A 121 -12.08 10.42 -7.60
C ASN A 121 -11.72 11.20 -6.34
N ALA A 122 -12.45 10.97 -5.26
CA ALA A 122 -12.25 11.69 -3.99
C ALA A 122 -11.13 11.08 -3.13
N TYR A 123 -10.75 9.82 -3.38
CA TYR A 123 -9.74 9.09 -2.61
C TYR A 123 -9.20 7.95 -3.48
N LEU A 124 -8.05 8.15 -4.07
CA LEU A 124 -7.41 7.18 -4.97
C LEU A 124 -5.91 7.14 -4.69
N CYS A 125 -5.35 5.94 -4.72
CA CYS A 125 -3.90 5.76 -4.71
C CYS A 125 -3.24 6.52 -5.86
N SER A 126 -2.14 7.22 -5.59
CA SER A 126 -1.46 8.02 -6.59
C SER A 126 -0.85 7.20 -7.73
N ASP A 127 -0.61 5.90 -7.50
CA ASP A 127 -0.09 4.98 -8.52
C ASP A 127 -1.14 4.61 -9.58
N ASP A 128 -2.42 4.76 -9.24
CA ASP A 128 -3.57 4.43 -10.10
C ASP A 128 -4.18 5.65 -10.81
N ALA A 129 -3.63 6.85 -10.58
CA ALA A 129 -4.16 8.07 -11.17
C ALA A 129 -3.99 8.07 -12.70
N ASP A 130 -5.04 8.47 -13.41
CA ASP A 130 -4.96 8.70 -14.85
C ASP A 130 -4.08 9.92 -15.14
N ALA A 131 -3.29 9.87 -16.21
CA ALA A 131 -2.37 10.94 -16.59
C ALA A 131 -3.06 12.24 -17.05
N SER A 132 -4.39 12.18 -17.25
CA SER A 132 -5.24 13.32 -17.57
C SER A 132 -5.98 13.88 -16.36
N TRP A 133 -5.59 13.48 -15.15
CA TRP A 133 -6.21 13.95 -13.92
C TRP A 133 -5.25 14.82 -13.13
N GLU A 134 -5.79 15.88 -12.56
CA GLU A 134 -5.04 16.86 -11.80
C GLU A 134 -5.35 16.79 -10.29
N LEU A 135 -4.42 17.27 -9.47
CA LEU A 135 -4.56 17.36 -8.02
C LEU A 135 -5.27 18.65 -7.55
N ASN A 136 -5.57 19.52 -8.45
CA ASN A 136 -6.27 20.78 -8.19
C ASN A 136 -7.67 20.74 -8.84
N ASN A 137 -8.56 21.64 -8.38
CA ASN A 137 -9.88 21.85 -8.96
C ASN A 137 -10.07 23.33 -9.32
N ASP A 138 -9.04 23.90 -9.90
CA ASP A 138 -8.99 25.34 -10.16
C ASP A 138 -9.58 25.72 -11.52
N ASP A 139 -10.00 24.74 -12.32
CA ASP A 139 -10.66 24.97 -13.59
C ASP A 139 -12.17 25.18 -13.43
N ALA A 140 -12.62 26.35 -13.88
CA ALA A 140 -14.04 26.71 -13.87
C ALA A 140 -14.79 26.27 -15.13
N ASP A 141 -14.09 25.94 -16.21
CA ASP A 141 -14.65 25.54 -17.50
C ASP A 141 -13.69 24.60 -18.26
N ASP A 142 -13.79 23.35 -17.95
CA ASP A 142 -12.99 22.21 -18.44
C ASP A 142 -13.10 21.96 -19.97
N ASP A 143 -13.61 22.94 -20.69
CA ASP A 143 -13.64 23.03 -22.16
C ASP A 143 -12.91 24.28 -22.68
N CYS A 144 -12.24 25.05 -21.83
CA CYS A 144 -11.61 26.34 -22.15
C CYS A 144 -10.14 26.44 -21.70
N THR A 145 -9.22 25.86 -22.46
CA THR A 145 -7.77 25.79 -22.17
C THR A 145 -7.12 27.12 -21.75
N SER A 146 -7.63 28.24 -22.27
CA SER A 146 -7.09 29.55 -21.92
C SER A 146 -7.62 30.10 -20.59
N ASN A 147 -8.75 29.58 -20.12
CA ASN A 147 -9.52 30.10 -18.98
C ASN A 147 -9.80 31.61 -19.07
N LEU A 148 -9.78 32.15 -20.30
CA LEU A 148 -10.07 33.55 -20.60
C LEU A 148 -11.32 33.64 -21.45
N TYR A 149 -12.11 34.68 -21.20
CA TYR A 149 -13.40 34.87 -21.86
C TYR A 149 -13.47 36.23 -22.52
N GLN A 150 -14.19 36.27 -23.68
CA GLN A 150 -14.48 37.48 -24.41
C GLN A 150 -15.94 37.49 -24.88
N ASP A 151 -16.43 38.71 -25.13
CA ASP A 151 -17.72 38.91 -25.77
C ASP A 151 -17.56 39.03 -27.27
N TRP A 152 -18.46 38.42 -28.01
CA TRP A 152 -18.58 38.53 -29.46
C TRP A 152 -19.73 39.43 -29.81
N TYR A 153 -19.55 40.24 -30.84
CA TYR A 153 -20.52 41.26 -31.26
C TYR A 153 -21.04 40.96 -32.65
N GLU A 154 -22.35 41.18 -32.87
CA GLU A 154 -23.00 40.93 -34.17
C GLU A 154 -22.41 41.85 -35.25
N ASP A 155 -22.00 41.28 -36.38
CA ASP A 155 -21.52 41.95 -37.58
C ASP A 155 -22.44 41.56 -38.74
N THR A 156 -23.55 42.24 -38.89
CA THR A 156 -24.62 41.93 -39.85
C THR A 156 -24.27 42.29 -41.28
N ASP A 157 -23.47 43.35 -41.45
CA ASP A 157 -23.08 43.84 -42.80
C ASP A 157 -21.69 43.42 -43.25
N GLY A 158 -20.94 42.76 -42.39
CA GLY A 158 -19.64 42.16 -42.70
C GLY A 158 -18.50 43.17 -42.86
N ASP A 159 -18.60 44.29 -42.18
CA ASP A 159 -17.56 45.34 -42.26
C ASP A 159 -16.45 45.22 -41.20
N GLY A 160 -16.55 44.22 -40.33
CA GLY A 160 -15.59 43.97 -39.23
C GLY A 160 -15.82 44.82 -38.00
N LEU A 161 -16.96 45.51 -37.89
CA LEU A 161 -17.36 46.27 -36.71
C LEU A 161 -18.62 45.67 -36.08
N GLY A 162 -18.54 45.32 -34.82
CA GLY A 162 -19.65 44.74 -34.09
C GLY A 162 -20.61 45.79 -33.55
N SER A 163 -21.90 45.41 -33.47
CA SER A 163 -22.95 46.28 -32.90
C SER A 163 -23.37 45.85 -31.50
N ASP A 164 -24.23 44.87 -31.39
CA ASP A 164 -24.70 44.32 -30.12
C ASP A 164 -23.95 43.03 -29.76
N VAL A 165 -23.87 42.70 -28.48
CA VAL A 165 -23.29 41.41 -28.02
C VAL A 165 -24.13 40.28 -28.53
N SER A 166 -23.53 39.43 -29.37
CA SER A 166 -24.17 38.22 -29.91
C SER A 166 -23.97 37.02 -28.99
N ASN A 167 -22.75 36.85 -28.49
CA ASN A 167 -22.38 35.80 -27.56
C ASN A 167 -21.47 36.41 -26.47
N ALA A 168 -21.93 36.35 -25.23
CA ALA A 168 -21.19 36.85 -24.09
C ALA A 168 -20.36 35.73 -23.42
N GLN A 169 -19.19 36.11 -22.91
CA GLN A 169 -18.34 35.25 -22.11
C GLN A 169 -18.00 33.93 -22.84
N VAL A 170 -17.58 34.01 -24.09
CA VAL A 170 -17.10 32.87 -24.87
C VAL A 170 -15.60 32.71 -24.63
N CYS A 171 -15.16 31.44 -24.42
CA CYS A 171 -13.76 31.12 -24.28
C CYS A 171 -12.92 31.69 -25.43
N THR A 172 -11.75 32.27 -25.12
CA THR A 172 -10.90 32.93 -26.13
C THR A 172 -10.26 31.93 -27.10
N ASP A 173 -10.32 30.62 -26.82
CA ASP A 173 -9.89 29.57 -27.73
C ASP A 173 -10.82 29.43 -28.95
N VAL A 174 -12.03 29.92 -28.84
CA VAL A 174 -12.95 30.08 -29.97
C VAL A 174 -12.50 31.30 -30.77
N THR A 175 -11.87 31.07 -31.92
CA THR A 175 -11.26 32.12 -32.76
C THR A 175 -12.22 32.68 -33.83
N GLU A 176 -13.38 32.07 -34.01
CA GLU A 176 -14.37 32.49 -35.02
C GLU A 176 -15.79 32.11 -34.60
N ILE A 177 -16.71 33.05 -34.60
CA ILE A 177 -18.13 32.82 -34.53
C ILE A 177 -18.79 33.44 -35.76
N SER A 178 -19.56 32.62 -36.53
CA SER A 178 -20.18 33.07 -37.79
C SER A 178 -21.12 34.26 -37.57
N GLY A 179 -20.86 35.37 -38.24
CA GLY A 179 -21.66 36.60 -38.16
C GLY A 179 -21.34 37.46 -36.93
N SER A 180 -20.18 37.24 -36.31
CA SER A 180 -19.72 38.02 -35.17
C SER A 180 -18.24 38.42 -35.29
N VAL A 181 -17.86 39.49 -34.63
CA VAL A 181 -16.50 40.02 -34.52
C VAL A 181 -16.14 40.27 -33.07
#